data_d4f0bbdf072ab4c16acccadcbed562d5
#
_entry.id   d4f0bbdf072ab4c16acccadcbed562d5
#
_cell.length_a   1.000
_cell.length_b   1.000
_cell.length_c   1.000
_cell.angle_alpha   90.00
_cell.angle_beta   90.00
_cell.angle_gamma   90.00
#
_symmetry.space_group_name_H-M   'P 1'
#
loop_
_entity.id
_entity.type
_entity.pdbx_description
1 polymer ?
#
loop_
_entity_poly.entity_id
_entity_poly.type
_entity_poly.pdbx_seq_one_letter_code
_entity_poly.pdbx_strand_id
1 'polypeptide(L)' 'MPLSGEAIRLMNYIDDVAVTLRRVLATIPTLSPEERARVAEHLLQAKPNAEDVATALAAK' A
#
# COMPACT_ATOMS: atom_id res chain seq x y z
N MET A 1 -22.19 -9.76 12.25
CA MET A 1 -22.71 -9.56 10.90
C MET A 1 -21.76 -10.17 9.88
N PRO A 2 -22.21 -11.06 9.00
CA PRO A 2 -21.32 -11.62 8.00
C PRO A 2 -20.86 -10.55 6.99
N LEU A 3 -19.61 -10.65 6.55
CA LEU A 3 -19.06 -9.76 5.54
C LEU A 3 -19.61 -10.15 4.17
N SER A 4 -19.85 -9.15 3.33
CA SER A 4 -20.22 -9.40 1.94
C SER A 4 -19.04 -9.95 1.14
N GLY A 5 -19.32 -10.56 -0.02
CA GLY A 5 -18.27 -11.00 -0.93
C GLY A 5 -17.39 -9.85 -1.40
N GLU A 6 -17.98 -8.65 -1.56
CA GLU A 6 -17.21 -7.48 -1.95
C GLU A 6 -16.22 -7.06 -0.86
N ALA A 7 -16.66 -7.08 0.42
CA ALA A 7 -15.76 -6.72 1.52
C ALA A 7 -14.58 -7.70 1.59
N ILE A 8 -14.85 -9.00 1.42
CA ILE A 8 -13.80 -10.01 1.44
C ILE A 8 -12.82 -9.79 0.28
N ARG A 9 -13.33 -9.47 -0.90
CA ARG A 9 -12.49 -9.20 -2.07
C ARG A 9 -11.57 -8.02 -1.84
N LEU A 10 -12.10 -6.93 -1.27
CA LEU A 10 -11.30 -5.74 -0.97
C LEU A 10 -10.21 -6.03 0.06
N MET A 11 -10.52 -6.84 1.06
CA MET A 11 -9.51 -7.24 2.05
C MET A 11 -8.40 -8.05 1.40
N ASN A 12 -8.72 -8.90 0.42
CA ASN A 12 -7.70 -9.64 -0.33
C ASN A 12 -6.82 -8.71 -1.17
N TYR A 13 -7.37 -7.67 -1.78
CA TYR A 13 -6.58 -6.67 -2.51
C TYR A 13 -5.64 -5.94 -1.56
N ILE A 14 -6.10 -5.63 -0.36
CA ILE A 14 -5.27 -4.97 0.65
C ILE A 14 -4.13 -5.88 1.09
N ASP A 15 -4.39 -7.17 1.25
CA ASP A 15 -3.35 -8.15 1.57
C ASP A 15 -2.28 -8.19 0.47
N ASP A 16 -2.69 -8.07 -0.81
CA ASP A 16 -1.77 -8.03 -1.94
C ASP A 16 -0.87 -6.78 -1.89
N VAL A 17 -1.43 -5.65 -1.47
CA VAL A 17 -0.66 -4.42 -1.27
C VAL A 17 0.39 -4.64 -0.19
N ALA A 18 0.02 -5.27 0.93
CA ALA A 18 0.95 -5.55 2.01
C ALA A 18 2.10 -6.45 1.55
N VAL A 19 1.80 -7.46 0.74
CA VAL A 19 2.83 -8.34 0.16
C VAL A 19 3.78 -7.53 -0.71
N THR A 20 3.25 -6.64 -1.54
CA THR A 20 4.06 -5.78 -2.42
C THR A 20 4.97 -4.87 -1.59
N LEU A 21 4.44 -4.28 -0.52
CA LEU A 21 5.24 -3.43 0.36
C LEU A 21 6.37 -4.20 1.04
N ARG A 22 6.13 -5.46 1.41
CA ARG A 22 7.19 -6.32 1.97
C ARG A 22 8.31 -6.56 0.95
N ARG A 23 7.97 -6.70 -0.34
CA ARG A 23 8.98 -6.84 -1.41
C ARG A 23 9.82 -5.57 -1.52
N VAL A 24 9.19 -4.42 -1.39
CA VAL A 24 9.91 -3.15 -1.40
C VAL A 24 10.90 -3.12 -0.23
N LEU A 25 10.43 -3.44 0.98
CA LEU A 25 11.30 -3.47 2.16
C LEU A 25 12.49 -4.41 1.96
N ALA A 26 12.24 -5.60 1.42
CA ALA A 26 13.29 -6.61 1.22
C ALA A 26 14.34 -6.16 0.20
N THR A 27 13.98 -5.28 -0.74
CA THR A 27 14.87 -4.83 -1.79
C THR A 27 15.68 -3.59 -1.40
N ILE A 28 15.25 -2.85 -0.37
CA ILE A 28 15.93 -1.62 0.05
C ILE A 28 17.43 -1.80 0.25
N PRO A 29 17.92 -2.87 0.91
CA PRO A 29 19.37 -3.02 1.13
C PRO A 29 20.20 -3.06 -0.14
N THR A 30 19.61 -3.36 -1.29
CA THR A 30 20.34 -3.43 -2.56
C THR A 30 20.48 -2.07 -3.25
N LEU A 31 19.81 -1.03 -2.71
CA LEU A 31 19.77 0.29 -3.35
C LEU A 31 20.86 1.21 -2.80
N SER A 32 21.38 2.09 -3.67
CA SER A 32 22.26 3.16 -3.26
C SER A 32 21.48 4.21 -2.47
N PRO A 33 22.16 5.09 -1.69
CA PRO A 33 21.46 6.18 -1.01
C PRO A 33 20.64 7.07 -1.93
N GLU A 34 21.15 7.36 -3.13
CA GLU A 34 20.41 8.18 -4.11
C GLU A 34 19.16 7.48 -4.59
N GLU A 35 19.25 6.18 -4.87
CA GLU A 35 18.10 5.39 -5.29
C GLU A 35 17.05 5.30 -4.20
N ARG A 36 17.48 5.15 -2.95
CA ARG A 36 16.55 5.13 -1.81
C ARG A 36 15.75 6.41 -1.73
N ALA A 37 16.42 7.55 -1.90
CA ALA A 37 15.77 8.85 -1.86
C ALA A 37 14.74 8.99 -2.98
N ARG A 38 15.08 8.53 -4.19
CA ARG A 38 14.18 8.58 -5.34
C ARG A 38 12.95 7.68 -5.15
N VAL A 39 13.17 6.48 -4.63
CA VAL A 39 12.07 5.55 -4.36
C VAL A 39 11.16 6.08 -3.27
N ALA A 40 11.73 6.65 -2.20
CA ALA A 40 10.94 7.24 -1.12
C ALA A 40 10.06 8.38 -1.64
N GLU A 41 10.62 9.26 -2.48
CA GLU A 41 9.86 10.34 -3.09
C GLU A 41 8.71 9.81 -3.94
N HIS A 42 8.97 8.79 -4.74
CA HIS A 42 7.96 8.18 -5.59
C HIS A 42 6.83 7.56 -4.74
N LEU A 43 7.19 6.89 -3.65
CA LEU A 43 6.21 6.28 -2.75
C LEU A 43 5.31 7.35 -2.11
N LEU A 44 5.90 8.45 -1.65
CA LEU A 44 5.15 9.52 -1.01
C LEU A 44 4.20 10.24 -1.97
N GLN A 45 4.49 10.19 -3.26
CA GLN A 45 3.64 10.80 -4.29
C GLN A 45 2.55 9.85 -4.81
N ALA A 46 2.63 8.56 -4.46
CA ALA A 46 1.65 7.59 -4.94
C ALA A 46 0.25 7.91 -4.41
N LYS A 47 -0.71 8.00 -5.31
CA LYS A 47 -2.10 8.33 -4.99
C LYS A 47 -3.06 7.39 -5.72
N PRO A 48 -4.16 6.99 -5.07
CA PRO A 48 -4.43 7.23 -3.65
C PRO A 48 -3.50 6.41 -2.75
N ASN A 49 -3.23 6.90 -1.56
CA ASN A 49 -2.47 6.13 -0.57
C ASN A 49 -3.43 5.40 0.39
N ALA A 50 -2.89 4.60 1.29
CA ALA A 50 -3.70 3.81 2.22
C ALA A 50 -4.59 4.69 3.10
N GLU A 51 -4.07 5.84 3.54
CA GLU A 51 -4.83 6.77 4.36
C GLU A 51 -6.01 7.37 3.59
N ASP A 52 -5.80 7.73 2.32
CA ASP A 52 -6.86 8.24 1.46
C ASP A 52 -7.99 7.22 1.34
N VAL A 53 -7.65 5.97 1.15
CA VAL A 53 -8.64 4.89 1.01
C VAL A 53 -9.36 4.64 2.34
N ALA A 54 -8.63 4.62 3.45
CA ALA A 54 -9.23 4.43 4.77
C ALA A 54 -10.23 5.55 5.07
N THR A 55 -9.91 6.79 4.72
CA THR A 55 -10.79 7.93 4.89
C THR A 55 -12.07 7.77 4.07
N ALA A 56 -11.93 7.33 2.83
CA ALA A 56 -13.08 7.08 1.95
C ALA A 56 -13.97 5.97 2.51
N LEU A 57 -13.37 4.92 3.06
CA LEU A 57 -14.12 3.82 3.65
C LEU A 57 -14.89 4.24 4.90
N ALA A 58 -14.35 5.20 5.65
CA ALA A 58 -15.00 5.73 6.85
C ALA A 58 -16.08 6.76 6.52
N ALA A 59 -16.12 7.31 5.33
CA ALA A 59 -17.09 8.31 4.91
C ALA A 59 -18.50 7.70 4.86
N LYS A 60 -19.48 8.51 5.22
CA LYS A 60 -20.88 8.06 5.17
C LYS A 60 -21.52 8.44 3.84
#